data_118e21b8e480e8609bcd4169e1742c3e
#
_entry.id   118e21b8e480e8609bcd4169e1742c3e
#
_cell.length_a   1.000
_cell.length_b   1.000
_cell.length_c   1.000
_cell.angle_alpha   90.00
_cell.angle_beta   90.00
_cell.angle_gamma   90.00
#
_symmetry.space_group_name_H-M   'P 1'
#
loop_
_entity.id
_entity.type
_entity.pdbx_description
1 polymer ?
#
loop_
_entity_poly.entity_id
_entity_poly.type
_entity_poly.pdbx_seq_one_letter_code
_entity_poly.pdbx_strand_id
1 'polypeptide(L)'
;MDKTKIIVVEDNIVYCEFVCNLLAREGFRTVQAFHLSTARKLLQQAADGDIVVSDLRLPDGNGIDLLRWMRKEGRMQPFVIMTDYAEVHTAVESMKLGSLDYIPKQLVEDKLVPLLRTILKERNIGRS
;
A
#
# COMPACT_ATOMS: atom_id res chain seq x y z
N MET A 1 6.89 13.96 -15.26
CA MET A 1 7.24 12.63 -14.73
C MET A 1 6.72 12.50 -13.30
N ASP A 2 6.04 11.43 -13.01
CA ASP A 2 5.47 11.23 -11.68
C ASP A 2 6.57 10.77 -10.70
N LYS A 3 6.69 11.49 -9.60
CA LYS A 3 7.67 11.18 -8.55
C LYS A 3 7.06 10.33 -7.42
N THR A 4 5.87 9.81 -7.64
CA THR A 4 5.19 8.97 -6.65
C THR A 4 6.01 7.74 -6.32
N LYS A 5 6.20 7.50 -5.03
CA LYS A 5 6.81 6.27 -4.54
C LYS A 5 5.72 5.35 -4.01
N ILE A 6 5.92 4.06 -4.22
CA ILE A 6 5.07 3.04 -3.64
C ILE A 6 5.84 2.42 -2.49
N ILE A 7 5.33 2.58 -1.28
CA ILE A 7 5.92 1.96 -0.09
C ILE A 7 5.30 0.58 0.05
N VAL A 8 6.10 -0.45 -0.17
CA VAL A 8 5.66 -1.85 -0.10
C VAL A 8 6.04 -2.41 1.27
N VAL A 9 5.03 -2.72 2.08
CA VAL A 9 5.21 -3.21 3.45
C VAL A 9 4.91 -4.71 3.46
N GLU A 10 5.97 -5.52 3.52
CA GLU A 10 5.86 -6.97 3.42
C GLU A 10 7.10 -7.61 4.03
N ASP A 11 6.93 -8.49 5.02
CA ASP A 11 8.06 -9.11 5.72
C ASP A 11 8.67 -10.29 4.97
N ASN A 12 7.93 -10.93 4.06
CA ASN A 12 8.47 -11.99 3.23
C ASN A 12 9.31 -11.35 2.13
N ILE A 13 10.64 -11.50 2.24
CA ILE A 13 11.58 -10.83 1.33
C ILE A 13 11.32 -11.22 -0.13
N VAL A 14 11.08 -12.50 -0.39
CA VAL A 14 10.84 -12.98 -1.76
C VAL A 14 9.57 -12.37 -2.34
N TYR A 15 8.49 -12.36 -1.57
CA TYR A 15 7.24 -11.78 -2.04
C TYR A 15 7.35 -10.27 -2.19
N CYS A 16 8.05 -9.60 -1.28
CA CYS A 16 8.30 -8.16 -1.39
C CYS A 16 9.04 -7.83 -2.69
N GLU A 17 10.08 -8.60 -3.01
CA GLU A 17 10.79 -8.42 -4.28
C GLU A 17 9.90 -8.68 -5.49
N PHE A 18 9.04 -9.70 -5.41
CA PHE A 18 8.08 -9.97 -6.49
C PHE A 18 7.19 -8.76 -6.75
N VAL A 19 6.61 -8.19 -5.70
CA VAL A 19 5.75 -7.01 -5.84
C VAL A 19 6.53 -5.81 -6.36
N CYS A 20 7.71 -5.56 -5.80
CA CYS A 20 8.54 -4.43 -6.23
C CYS A 20 8.98 -4.57 -7.68
N ASN A 21 9.33 -5.77 -8.12
CA ASN A 21 9.72 -6.01 -9.52
C ASN A 21 8.52 -5.84 -10.46
N LEU A 22 7.35 -6.32 -10.05
CA LEU A 22 6.12 -6.12 -10.80
C LEU A 22 5.86 -4.63 -11.03
N LEU A 23 5.99 -3.83 -9.97
CA LEU A 23 5.76 -2.39 -10.04
C LEU A 23 6.86 -1.67 -10.83
N ALA A 24 8.12 -2.07 -10.64
CA ALA A 24 9.24 -1.44 -11.34
C ALA A 24 9.15 -1.63 -12.85
N ARG A 25 8.70 -2.81 -13.30
CA ARG A 25 8.51 -3.06 -14.73
C ARG A 25 7.50 -2.12 -15.35
N GLU A 26 6.57 -1.61 -14.55
CA GLU A 26 5.53 -0.69 -15.00
C GLU A 26 5.89 0.78 -14.75
N GLY A 27 7.13 1.03 -14.38
CA GLY A 27 7.64 2.39 -14.22
C GLY A 27 7.44 3.02 -12.84
N PHE A 28 6.95 2.25 -11.86
CA PHE A 28 6.78 2.77 -10.51
C PHE A 28 8.08 2.72 -9.72
N ARG A 29 8.30 3.72 -8.88
CA ARG A 29 9.39 3.72 -7.91
C ARG A 29 8.89 3.04 -6.64
N THR A 30 9.71 2.17 -6.06
CA THR A 30 9.32 1.42 -4.86
C THR A 30 10.31 1.61 -3.73
N VAL A 31 9.82 1.55 -2.51
CA VAL A 31 10.62 1.52 -1.30
C VAL A 31 10.10 0.37 -0.45
N GLN A 32 10.99 -0.43 0.11
CA GLN A 32 10.63 -1.62 0.87
C GLN A 32 10.62 -1.35 2.36
N ALA A 33 9.62 -1.89 3.05
CA ALA A 33 9.58 -1.92 4.50
C ALA A 33 9.19 -3.34 4.93
N PHE A 34 10.01 -3.96 5.78
CA PHE A 34 9.77 -5.33 6.22
C PHE A 34 9.05 -5.41 7.57
N HIS A 35 8.82 -4.25 8.20
CA HIS A 35 8.18 -4.13 9.51
C HIS A 35 7.34 -2.86 9.54
N LEU A 36 6.37 -2.82 10.45
CA LEU A 36 5.55 -1.61 10.65
C LEU A 36 6.40 -0.43 11.11
N SER A 37 7.37 -0.67 11.99
CA SER A 37 8.22 0.41 12.49
C SER A 37 8.98 1.10 11.37
N THR A 38 9.49 0.34 10.41
CA THR A 38 10.16 0.90 9.23
C THR A 38 9.18 1.68 8.37
N ALA A 39 7.98 1.12 8.18
CA ALA A 39 6.95 1.80 7.38
C ALA A 39 6.57 3.14 8.00
N ARG A 40 6.44 3.21 9.33
CA ARG A 40 6.13 4.47 10.01
C ARG A 40 7.22 5.51 9.78
N LYS A 41 8.48 5.11 9.88
CA LYS A 41 9.61 6.02 9.63
C LYS A 41 9.59 6.55 8.21
N LEU A 42 9.34 5.68 7.24
CA LEU A 42 9.24 6.09 5.84
C LEU A 42 8.08 7.06 5.63
N LEU A 43 6.95 6.80 6.28
CA LEU A 43 5.76 7.66 6.16
C LEU A 43 5.94 9.02 6.78
N GLN A 44 6.76 9.14 7.82
CA GLN A 44 7.06 10.44 8.42
C GLN A 44 7.77 11.38 7.45
N GLN A 45 8.44 10.81 6.45
CA GLN A 45 9.17 11.58 5.44
C GLN A 45 8.53 11.48 4.06
N ALA A 46 7.39 10.83 3.96
CA ALA A 46 6.73 10.59 2.67
C ALA A 46 6.03 11.83 2.16
N ALA A 47 5.96 11.96 0.83
CA ALA A 47 5.15 12.98 0.19
C ALA A 47 3.67 12.59 0.24
N ASP A 48 2.79 13.58 0.17
CA ASP A 48 1.34 13.34 0.20
C ASP A 48 0.87 12.42 -0.93
N GLY A 49 1.58 12.43 -2.05
CA GLY A 49 1.24 11.61 -3.20
C GLY A 49 1.76 10.19 -3.18
N ASP A 50 2.57 9.83 -2.19
CA ASP A 50 3.08 8.47 -2.09
C ASP A 50 1.95 7.51 -1.74
N ILE A 51 2.12 6.24 -2.13
CA ILE A 51 1.07 5.22 -1.96
C ILE A 51 1.63 4.09 -1.12
N VAL A 52 0.81 3.52 -0.24
CA VAL A 52 1.19 2.38 0.60
C VAL A 52 0.49 1.12 0.11
N VAL A 53 1.26 0.07 -0.10
CA VAL A 53 0.76 -1.28 -0.39
C VAL A 53 1.30 -2.18 0.72
N SER A 54 0.42 -2.65 1.59
CA SER A 54 0.83 -3.35 2.81
C SER A 54 0.20 -4.73 2.93
N ASP A 55 1.02 -5.69 3.35
CA ASP A 55 0.49 -6.95 3.85
C ASP A 55 -0.37 -6.69 5.09
N LEU A 56 -1.30 -7.57 5.34
CA LEU A 56 -2.14 -7.51 6.53
C LEU A 56 -1.35 -7.95 7.77
N ARG A 57 -0.55 -9.01 7.66
CA ARG A 57 0.15 -9.60 8.80
C ARG A 57 1.64 -9.34 8.73
N LEU A 58 2.18 -8.71 9.77
CA LEU A 58 3.59 -8.34 9.87
C LEU A 58 4.13 -8.78 11.24
N PRO A 59 5.46 -8.90 11.40
CA PRO A 59 6.03 -9.40 12.66
C PRO A 59 5.67 -8.54 13.88
N ASP A 60 5.54 -7.23 13.69
CA ASP A 60 5.29 -6.30 14.78
C ASP A 60 3.87 -5.71 14.77
N GLY A 61 2.91 -6.39 14.13
CA GLY A 61 1.51 -5.97 14.13
C GLY A 61 0.83 -6.28 12.81
N ASN A 62 -0.22 -5.56 12.48
CA ASN A 62 -0.90 -5.77 11.21
C ASN A 62 -1.04 -4.47 10.42
N GLY A 63 -1.33 -4.62 9.12
CA GLY A 63 -1.44 -3.48 8.20
C GLY A 63 -2.57 -2.52 8.55
N ILE A 64 -3.62 -3.01 9.19
CA ILE A 64 -4.73 -2.16 9.63
C ILE A 64 -4.26 -1.22 10.74
N ASP A 65 -3.38 -1.69 11.63
CA ASP A 65 -2.79 -0.84 12.66
C ASP A 65 -1.98 0.30 12.04
N LEU A 66 -1.25 0.01 10.96
CA LEU A 66 -0.52 1.05 10.24
C LEU A 66 -1.49 2.08 9.64
N LEU A 67 -2.54 1.61 9.00
CA LEU A 67 -3.55 2.50 8.41
C LEU A 67 -4.22 3.36 9.48
N ARG A 68 -4.59 2.75 10.61
CA ARG A 68 -5.20 3.48 11.72
C ARG A 68 -4.28 4.57 12.25
N TRP A 69 -2.99 4.24 12.42
CA TRP A 69 -1.98 5.20 12.84
C TRP A 69 -1.86 6.35 11.83
N MET A 70 -1.82 6.04 10.54
CA MET A 70 -1.73 7.06 9.50
C MET A 70 -2.89 8.05 9.59
N ARG A 71 -4.10 7.54 9.65
CA ARG A 71 -5.30 8.40 9.68
C ARG A 71 -5.35 9.25 10.94
N LYS A 72 -4.93 8.69 12.07
CA LYS A 72 -4.86 9.42 13.33
C LYS A 72 -3.85 10.56 13.26
N GLU A 73 -2.77 10.38 12.53
CA GLU A 73 -1.74 11.40 12.32
C GLU A 73 -2.08 12.37 11.19
N GLY A 74 -3.24 12.26 10.60
CA GLY A 74 -3.65 13.11 9.48
C GLY A 74 -2.97 12.78 8.17
N ARG A 75 -2.35 11.61 8.06
CA ARG A 75 -1.66 11.18 6.84
C ARG A 75 -2.66 10.47 5.94
N MET A 76 -2.94 11.05 4.79
CA MET A 76 -3.99 10.60 3.90
C MET A 76 -3.49 9.92 2.64
N GLN A 77 -2.25 9.41 2.64
CA GLN A 77 -1.74 8.66 1.50
C GLN A 77 -2.68 7.51 1.17
N PRO A 78 -2.90 7.23 -0.13
CA PRO A 78 -3.68 6.06 -0.53
C PRO A 78 -3.08 4.78 0.04
N PHE A 79 -3.94 3.89 0.49
CA PHE A 79 -3.54 2.66 1.17
C PHE A 79 -4.25 1.47 0.53
N VAL A 80 -3.49 0.44 0.21
CA VAL A 80 -4.02 -0.82 -0.35
C VAL A 80 -3.50 -1.97 0.50
N ILE A 81 -4.38 -2.89 0.87
CA ILE A 81 -3.99 -4.10 1.60
C ILE A 81 -3.88 -5.27 0.63
N MET A 82 -2.82 -6.05 0.78
CA MET A 82 -2.67 -7.34 0.12
C MET A 82 -2.56 -8.41 1.20
N THR A 83 -3.16 -9.56 1.01
CA THR A 83 -3.20 -10.58 2.06
C THR A 83 -3.33 -11.99 1.50
N ASP A 84 -2.74 -12.96 2.20
CA ASP A 84 -2.96 -14.38 1.94
C ASP A 84 -4.31 -14.85 2.49
N TYR A 85 -4.84 -14.15 3.49
CA TYR A 85 -6.04 -14.58 4.22
C TYR A 85 -7.11 -13.52 4.15
N ALA A 86 -7.86 -13.51 3.05
CA ALA A 86 -8.95 -12.56 2.88
C ALA A 86 -10.10 -12.90 3.82
N GLU A 87 -10.43 -11.98 4.72
CA GLU A 87 -11.54 -12.13 5.67
C GLU A 87 -12.47 -10.93 5.53
N VAL A 88 -13.77 -11.19 5.56
CA VAL A 88 -14.77 -10.14 5.34
C VAL A 88 -14.65 -9.02 6.38
N HIS A 89 -14.54 -9.38 7.67
CA HIS A 89 -14.54 -8.36 8.72
C HIS A 89 -13.29 -7.47 8.67
N THR A 90 -12.11 -8.01 8.34
CA THR A 90 -10.90 -7.20 8.20
C THR A 90 -10.96 -6.32 6.95
N ALA A 91 -11.56 -6.83 5.87
CA ALA A 91 -11.78 -6.04 4.67
C ALA A 91 -12.68 -4.84 4.98
N VAL A 92 -13.81 -5.08 5.64
CA VAL A 92 -14.75 -4.03 6.00
C VAL A 92 -14.08 -3.00 6.92
N GLU A 93 -13.34 -3.44 7.94
CA GLU A 93 -12.65 -2.54 8.85
C GLU A 93 -11.65 -1.66 8.10
N SER A 94 -10.86 -2.25 7.20
CA SER A 94 -9.87 -1.49 6.45
C SER A 94 -10.53 -0.45 5.54
N MET A 95 -11.64 -0.80 4.90
CA MET A 95 -12.35 0.13 4.02
C MET A 95 -12.95 1.29 4.80
N LYS A 96 -13.43 1.03 6.02
CA LYS A 96 -13.93 2.10 6.90
C LYS A 96 -12.83 3.08 7.29
N LEU A 97 -11.58 2.61 7.37
CA LEU A 97 -10.42 3.46 7.65
C LEU A 97 -9.86 4.14 6.39
N GLY A 98 -10.45 3.88 5.24
CA GLY A 98 -10.06 4.51 4.00
C GLY A 98 -9.09 3.74 3.13
N SER A 99 -8.93 2.43 3.37
CA SER A 99 -8.19 1.59 2.42
C SER A 99 -8.95 1.60 1.09
N LEU A 100 -8.21 1.75 -0.01
CA LEU A 100 -8.84 1.82 -1.32
C LEU A 100 -9.18 0.44 -1.89
N ASP A 101 -8.46 -0.58 -1.46
CA ASP A 101 -8.78 -1.94 -1.85
C ASP A 101 -8.15 -2.94 -0.88
N TYR A 102 -8.58 -4.18 -0.99
CA TYR A 102 -8.15 -5.29 -0.15
C TYR A 102 -7.97 -6.48 -1.10
N ILE A 103 -6.73 -6.75 -1.51
CA ILE A 103 -6.44 -7.67 -2.60
C ILE A 103 -5.85 -8.98 -2.07
N PRO A 104 -6.50 -10.13 -2.33
CA PRO A 104 -5.85 -11.42 -2.08
C PRO A 104 -4.55 -11.52 -2.86
N LYS A 105 -3.49 -12.06 -2.24
CA LYS A 105 -2.17 -12.09 -2.88
C LYS A 105 -2.15 -12.82 -4.22
N GLN A 106 -2.99 -13.83 -4.40
CA GLN A 106 -3.07 -14.54 -5.67
C GLN A 106 -3.61 -13.66 -6.81
N LEU A 107 -4.23 -12.52 -6.50
CA LEU A 107 -4.76 -11.58 -7.49
C LEU A 107 -3.90 -10.33 -7.68
N VAL A 108 -2.81 -10.20 -6.90
CA VAL A 108 -1.96 -9.00 -6.94
C VAL A 108 -1.36 -8.78 -8.33
N GLU A 109 -0.88 -9.85 -8.97
CA GLU A 109 -0.27 -9.74 -10.29
C GLU A 109 -1.21 -9.12 -11.32
N ASP A 110 -2.50 -9.47 -11.26
CA ASP A 110 -3.48 -8.98 -12.24
C ASP A 110 -4.13 -7.65 -11.84
N LYS A 111 -4.22 -7.37 -10.54
CA LYS A 111 -5.06 -6.26 -10.07
C LYS A 111 -4.31 -5.06 -9.53
N LEU A 112 -3.09 -5.23 -9.05
CA LEU A 112 -2.41 -4.14 -8.35
C LEU A 112 -2.05 -2.98 -9.28
N VAL A 113 -1.40 -3.26 -10.40
CA VAL A 113 -0.98 -2.20 -11.32
C VAL A 113 -2.17 -1.42 -11.87
N PRO A 114 -3.24 -2.07 -12.37
CA PRO A 114 -4.43 -1.32 -12.81
C PRO A 114 -5.02 -0.43 -11.73
N LEU A 115 -5.06 -0.92 -10.48
CA LEU A 115 -5.57 -0.12 -9.36
C LEU A 115 -4.70 1.13 -9.14
N LEU A 116 -3.38 0.97 -9.11
CA LEU A 116 -2.47 2.09 -8.90
C LEU A 116 -2.59 3.12 -10.04
N ARG A 117 -2.75 2.67 -11.27
CA ARG A 117 -2.95 3.58 -12.41
C ARG A 117 -4.26 4.33 -12.27
N THR A 118 -5.32 3.69 -11.79
CA THR A 118 -6.60 4.34 -11.52
C THR A 118 -6.44 5.43 -10.46
N ILE A 119 -5.72 5.15 -9.38
CA ILE A 119 -5.46 6.13 -8.32
C ILE A 119 -4.76 7.36 -8.90
N LEU A 120 -3.72 7.15 -9.69
CA LEU A 120 -2.97 8.27 -10.29
C LEU A 120 -3.80 9.05 -11.30
N LYS A 121 -4.62 8.38 -12.09
CA LYS A 121 -5.49 9.00 -13.07
C LYS A 121 -6.54 9.89 -12.40
N GLU A 122 -7.20 9.38 -11.36
CA GLU A 122 -8.20 10.13 -10.62
C GLU A 122 -7.60 11.37 -9.95
N ARG A 123 -6.39 11.23 -9.43
CA ARG A 123 -5.65 12.36 -8.85
C ARG A 123 -5.41 13.45 -9.89
N ASN A 124 -4.96 13.08 -11.08
CA ASN A 124 -4.68 14.03 -12.15
C ASN A 124 -5.96 14.72 -12.65
N ILE A 125 -7.04 13.97 -12.76
CA ILE A 125 -8.35 14.54 -13.13
C ILE A 125 -8.81 15.54 -12.06
N GLY A 126 -8.65 15.18 -10.79
CA GLY A 126 -9.03 16.04 -9.68
C GLY A 126 -8.27 17.37 -9.61
N ARG A 127 -7.11 17.46 -10.27
CA ARG A 127 -6.29 18.67 -10.30
C ARG A 127 -6.64 19.61 -11.44
N SER A 128 -7.37 19.12 -12.40
CA SER A 128 -7.79 19.94 -13.54
C SER A 128 -9.14 20.59 -13.27
#